data_adb56f9a1a2d64616d06f8531bc99e67
#
_entry.id   adb56f9a1a2d64616d06f8531bc99e67
#
_cell.length_a   1.000
_cell.length_b   1.000
_cell.length_c   1.000
_cell.angle_alpha   90.00
_cell.angle_beta   90.00
_cell.angle_gamma   90.00
#
_symmetry.space_group_name_H-M   'P 1'
#
loop_
_entity.id
_entity.type
_entity.pdbx_description
1 polymer ?
#
loop_
_entity_poly.entity_id
_entity_poly.type
_entity_poly.pdbx_seq_one_letter_code
_entity_poly.pdbx_strand_id
1 'polypeptide(L)'
;KTIQVDGETIPYESLILALGADVFRPDLGGDGGERVLSINDLDDYAQFRTAAEGKKKIIIIGGGLIGCEFANDLSNGGYQVEVVEPVGRVLPSLLPERASEAVANGLAALGVKFHFGHSVKGVWKHGDGVEVELSNGERLAGDLVLSAIGLRPRVSLAQEAGLEVGRGVKTDRHLRTSDASIYALGDCADVDGKVLLYVLPLMAAARALAKTLTGTDTPVQYPAMPVQIKTPACPVVVSPVLPGTAGTWDIDADGNDVKAVFRAPDGAVLGFALTGARAANPAEKTELIQQLPPILG
;
A
#
# COMPACT_ATOMS: atom_id res chain seq x y z
N LYS A 1 -2.64 13.18 -33.29
CA LYS A 1 -1.62 12.80 -32.30
C LYS A 1 -1.23 11.34 -32.50
N THR A 2 -0.03 10.96 -32.06
CA THR A 2 0.50 9.61 -32.29
C THR A 2 1.21 9.09 -31.04
N ILE A 3 1.26 7.77 -30.91
CA ILE A 3 2.10 7.04 -29.95
C ILE A 3 3.02 6.09 -30.73
N GLN A 4 4.23 5.88 -30.24
CA GLN A 4 5.18 4.91 -30.77
C GLN A 4 5.09 3.61 -29.95
N VAL A 5 4.90 2.48 -30.65
CA VAL A 5 4.86 1.16 -30.05
C VAL A 5 5.69 0.22 -30.93
N ASP A 6 6.78 -0.33 -30.41
CA ASP A 6 7.68 -1.25 -31.12
C ASP A 6 8.13 -0.74 -32.52
N GLY A 7 8.35 0.58 -32.61
CA GLY A 7 8.77 1.25 -33.85
C GLY A 7 7.62 1.63 -34.80
N GLU A 8 6.39 1.26 -34.49
CA GLU A 8 5.20 1.68 -35.24
C GLU A 8 4.62 2.98 -34.71
N THR A 9 4.15 3.84 -35.62
CA THR A 9 3.47 5.08 -35.27
C THR A 9 1.94 4.87 -35.32
N ILE A 10 1.30 4.90 -34.17
CA ILE A 10 -0.15 4.67 -34.04
C ILE A 10 -0.85 6.02 -33.80
N PRO A 11 -1.75 6.49 -34.69
CA PRO A 11 -2.55 7.68 -34.44
C PRO A 11 -3.65 7.40 -33.42
N TYR A 12 -3.99 8.40 -32.58
CA TYR A 12 -5.08 8.32 -31.64
C TYR A 12 -5.90 9.61 -31.56
N GLU A 13 -7.18 9.50 -31.27
CA GLU A 13 -8.07 10.59 -30.89
C GLU A 13 -8.04 10.80 -29.36
N SER A 14 -8.05 9.70 -28.61
CA SER A 14 -7.94 9.67 -27.16
C SER A 14 -6.93 8.62 -26.72
N LEU A 15 -6.04 8.98 -25.80
CA LEU A 15 -5.05 8.08 -25.21
C LEU A 15 -5.30 7.96 -23.70
N ILE A 16 -5.25 6.73 -23.20
CA ILE A 16 -5.40 6.44 -21.76
C ILE A 16 -4.08 5.91 -21.21
N LEU A 17 -3.53 6.61 -20.23
CA LEU A 17 -2.37 6.17 -19.49
C LEU A 17 -2.81 5.35 -18.26
N ALA A 18 -2.60 4.05 -18.31
CA ALA A 18 -2.87 3.10 -17.23
C ALA A 18 -1.56 2.41 -16.81
N LEU A 19 -0.54 3.22 -16.50
CA LEU A 19 0.86 2.80 -16.36
C LEU A 19 1.15 2.03 -15.07
N GLY A 20 0.27 2.13 -14.06
CA GLY A 20 0.47 1.50 -12.76
C GLY A 20 1.57 2.16 -11.93
N ALA A 21 2.19 1.39 -11.05
CA ALA A 21 3.25 1.83 -10.15
C ALA A 21 4.40 0.82 -10.15
N ASP A 22 5.58 1.28 -9.73
CA ASP A 22 6.75 0.45 -9.49
C ASP A 22 6.96 0.26 -7.99
N VAL A 23 7.55 -0.86 -7.60
CA VAL A 23 8.03 -1.07 -6.23
C VAL A 23 9.16 -0.08 -5.94
N PHE A 24 9.12 0.51 -4.76
CA PHE A 24 10.26 1.29 -4.29
C PHE A 24 11.41 0.33 -3.93
N ARG A 25 12.55 0.51 -4.57
CA ARG A 25 13.78 -0.23 -4.28
C ARG A 25 14.73 0.68 -3.48
N PRO A 26 15.03 0.36 -2.22
CA PRO A 26 15.99 1.13 -1.45
C PRO A 26 17.40 0.87 -1.98
N ASP A 27 18.25 1.88 -1.90
CA ASP A 27 19.69 1.71 -2.11
C ASP A 27 20.27 1.09 -0.85
N LEU A 28 20.49 -0.22 -0.90
CA LEU A 28 21.02 -1.02 0.22
C LEU A 28 22.50 -1.34 -0.03
N GLY A 29 23.33 -1.19 1.00
CA GLY A 29 24.70 -1.66 0.97
C GLY A 29 24.77 -3.20 0.88
N GLY A 30 25.98 -3.72 0.62
CA GLY A 30 26.25 -5.16 0.57
C GLY A 30 26.18 -5.77 -0.83
N ASP A 31 26.43 -7.06 -0.90
CA ASP A 31 26.50 -7.85 -2.14
C ASP A 31 25.30 -8.82 -2.29
N GLY A 32 24.35 -8.77 -1.36
CA GLY A 32 23.17 -9.64 -1.32
C GLY A 32 21.92 -9.09 -2.02
N GLY A 33 22.03 -7.98 -2.78
CA GLY A 33 20.88 -7.28 -3.37
C GLY A 33 20.01 -8.15 -4.28
N GLU A 34 20.57 -9.14 -4.97
CA GLU A 34 19.83 -10.10 -5.80
C GLU A 34 18.89 -11.02 -5.00
N ARG A 35 19.09 -11.13 -3.68
CA ARG A 35 18.25 -11.90 -2.75
C ARG A 35 17.21 -11.03 -2.04
N VAL A 36 17.12 -9.75 -2.41
CA VAL A 36 16.07 -8.83 -1.97
C VAL A 36 15.01 -8.76 -3.06
N LEU A 37 13.92 -9.45 -2.83
CA LEU A 37 12.81 -9.51 -3.78
C LEU A 37 11.72 -8.51 -3.38
N SER A 38 10.99 -8.02 -4.37
CA SER A 38 9.79 -7.21 -4.19
C SER A 38 8.69 -7.82 -5.04
N ILE A 39 7.43 -7.67 -4.63
CA ILE A 39 6.30 -8.27 -5.34
C ILE A 39 5.30 -7.16 -5.68
N ASN A 40 5.04 -6.98 -6.97
CA ASN A 40 4.07 -6.02 -7.50
C ASN A 40 3.08 -6.68 -8.47
N ASP A 41 3.47 -7.76 -9.10
CA ASP A 41 2.66 -8.50 -10.06
C ASP A 41 2.80 -10.02 -9.91
N LEU A 42 2.17 -10.78 -10.82
CA LEU A 42 2.18 -12.24 -10.78
C LEU A 42 3.54 -12.84 -11.13
N ASP A 43 4.33 -12.18 -11.97
CA ASP A 43 5.65 -12.66 -12.35
C ASP A 43 6.63 -12.47 -11.19
N ASP A 44 6.58 -11.33 -10.51
CA ASP A 44 7.32 -11.10 -9.26
C ASP A 44 6.94 -12.15 -8.20
N TYR A 45 5.64 -12.45 -8.06
CA TYR A 45 5.16 -13.45 -7.12
C TYR A 45 5.65 -14.85 -7.48
N ALA A 46 5.66 -15.23 -8.76
CA ALA A 46 6.19 -16.51 -9.22
C ALA A 46 7.69 -16.63 -8.93
N GLN A 47 8.46 -15.57 -9.17
CA GLN A 47 9.89 -15.52 -8.81
C GLN A 47 10.11 -15.68 -7.30
N PHE A 48 9.34 -14.94 -6.49
CA PHE A 48 9.40 -15.05 -5.04
C PHE A 48 9.07 -16.49 -4.58
N ARG A 49 8.02 -17.11 -5.10
CA ARG A 49 7.63 -18.47 -4.77
C ARG A 49 8.75 -19.47 -5.07
N THR A 50 9.39 -19.35 -6.24
CA THR A 50 10.52 -20.19 -6.63
C THR A 50 11.72 -19.97 -5.70
N ALA A 51 12.05 -18.73 -5.38
CA ALA A 51 13.16 -18.39 -4.50
C ALA A 51 12.94 -18.85 -3.05
N ALA A 52 11.68 -18.88 -2.60
CA ALA A 52 11.30 -19.31 -1.25
C ALA A 52 11.21 -20.82 -1.09
N GLU A 53 11.23 -21.61 -2.17
CA GLU A 53 11.15 -23.06 -2.11
C GLU A 53 12.32 -23.66 -1.32
N GLY A 54 12.02 -24.50 -0.33
CA GLY A 54 13.00 -25.12 0.56
C GLY A 54 13.64 -24.18 1.58
N LYS A 55 13.32 -22.90 1.56
CA LYS A 55 13.77 -21.90 2.55
C LYS A 55 12.94 -21.99 3.84
N LYS A 56 13.48 -21.47 4.93
CA LYS A 56 12.84 -21.55 6.26
C LYS A 56 12.60 -20.16 6.88
N LYS A 57 13.51 -19.22 6.66
CA LYS A 57 13.47 -17.92 7.31
C LYS A 57 13.47 -16.78 6.30
N ILE A 58 12.45 -15.95 6.37
CA ILE A 58 12.26 -14.79 5.50
C ILE A 58 12.29 -13.52 6.35
N ILE A 59 13.12 -12.55 5.94
CA ILE A 59 13.16 -11.23 6.53
C ILE A 59 12.33 -10.29 5.64
N ILE A 60 11.38 -9.57 6.24
CA ILE A 60 10.55 -8.59 5.54
C ILE A 60 11.04 -7.19 5.91
N ILE A 61 11.32 -6.38 4.90
CA ILE A 61 11.61 -4.95 5.08
C ILE A 61 10.31 -4.18 4.90
N GLY A 62 9.84 -3.52 5.95
CA GLY A 62 8.61 -2.72 5.99
C GLY A 62 7.46 -3.43 6.70
N GLY A 63 6.96 -2.80 7.76
CA GLY A 63 5.77 -3.21 8.53
C GLY A 63 4.50 -2.50 8.07
N GLY A 64 4.42 -2.10 6.78
CA GLY A 64 3.23 -1.53 6.15
C GLY A 64 2.17 -2.59 5.81
N LEU A 65 1.17 -2.22 5.01
CA LEU A 65 0.04 -3.07 4.63
C LEU A 65 0.52 -4.40 4.04
N ILE A 66 1.30 -4.34 2.97
CA ILE A 66 1.79 -5.52 2.24
C ILE A 66 2.74 -6.36 3.12
N GLY A 67 3.63 -5.69 3.88
CA GLY A 67 4.54 -6.40 4.78
C GLY A 67 3.81 -7.19 5.87
N CYS A 68 2.75 -6.65 6.44
CA CYS A 68 1.92 -7.35 7.44
C CYS A 68 1.11 -8.51 6.82
N GLU A 69 0.54 -8.33 5.61
CA GLU A 69 -0.16 -9.40 4.91
C GLU A 69 0.80 -10.57 4.60
N PHE A 70 1.98 -10.29 4.05
CA PHE A 70 3.00 -11.33 3.81
C PHE A 70 3.51 -11.96 5.10
N ALA A 71 3.70 -11.18 6.17
CA ALA A 71 4.11 -11.72 7.47
C ALA A 71 3.09 -12.73 8.00
N ASN A 72 1.79 -12.42 7.88
CA ASN A 72 0.72 -13.33 8.26
C ASN A 72 0.73 -14.62 7.42
N ASP A 73 0.77 -14.48 6.10
CA ASP A 73 0.63 -15.61 5.18
C ASP A 73 1.85 -16.53 5.19
N LEU A 74 3.05 -15.95 5.24
CA LEU A 74 4.30 -16.71 5.32
C LEU A 74 4.41 -17.47 6.65
N SER A 75 4.00 -16.86 7.77
CA SER A 75 3.99 -17.55 9.06
C SER A 75 3.00 -18.73 9.05
N ASN A 76 1.80 -18.54 8.49
CA ASN A 76 0.84 -19.64 8.29
C ASN A 76 1.37 -20.71 7.31
N GLY A 77 2.22 -20.32 6.36
CA GLY A 77 2.90 -21.20 5.43
C GLY A 77 4.09 -21.97 6.04
N GLY A 78 4.37 -21.75 7.33
CA GLY A 78 5.43 -22.47 8.08
C GLY A 78 6.81 -21.82 7.99
N TYR A 79 6.93 -20.60 7.45
CA TYR A 79 8.17 -19.84 7.47
C TYR A 79 8.38 -19.15 8.83
N GLN A 80 9.62 -19.01 9.25
CA GLN A 80 10.03 -18.10 10.30
C GLN A 80 10.11 -16.70 9.69
N VAL A 81 9.39 -15.74 10.26
CA VAL A 81 9.31 -14.39 9.72
C VAL A 81 9.84 -13.37 10.70
N GLU A 82 10.74 -12.51 10.22
CA GLU A 82 11.20 -11.33 10.95
C GLU A 82 10.91 -10.07 10.14
N VAL A 83 10.29 -9.06 10.75
CA VAL A 83 9.90 -7.81 10.10
C VAL A 83 10.76 -6.68 10.64
N VAL A 84 11.42 -5.94 9.75
CA VAL A 84 12.19 -4.73 10.09
C VAL A 84 11.37 -3.51 9.71
N GLU A 85 11.03 -2.65 10.70
CA GLU A 85 10.21 -1.47 10.50
C GLU A 85 10.84 -0.26 11.20
N PRO A 86 11.20 0.81 10.45
CA PRO A 86 11.89 1.97 11.01
C PRO A 86 11.03 2.80 11.97
N VAL A 87 9.71 2.74 11.85
CA VAL A 87 8.80 3.33 12.82
C VAL A 87 8.56 2.33 13.96
N GLY A 88 8.27 2.80 15.16
CA GLY A 88 8.10 1.96 16.35
C GLY A 88 6.86 1.04 16.36
N ARG A 89 6.15 0.87 15.25
CA ARG A 89 4.91 0.09 15.17
C ARG A 89 4.58 -0.34 13.74
N VAL A 90 3.74 -1.36 13.58
CA VAL A 90 3.21 -1.78 12.26
C VAL A 90 2.14 -0.80 11.77
N LEU A 91 1.95 -0.75 10.44
CA LEU A 91 0.91 0.07 9.79
C LEU A 91 0.91 1.55 10.23
N PRO A 92 2.07 2.19 10.41
CA PRO A 92 2.17 3.48 11.10
C PRO A 92 1.44 4.62 10.40
N SER A 93 1.27 4.53 9.08
CA SER A 93 0.54 5.52 8.27
C SER A 93 -0.98 5.30 8.22
N LEU A 94 -1.47 4.16 8.71
CA LEU A 94 -2.87 3.75 8.59
C LEU A 94 -3.58 3.71 9.96
N LEU A 95 -2.89 3.27 11.01
CA LEU A 95 -3.49 2.95 12.29
C LEU A 95 -3.04 3.89 13.42
N PRO A 96 -3.93 4.20 14.38
CA PRO A 96 -3.50 4.72 15.66
C PRO A 96 -2.73 3.64 16.45
N GLU A 97 -1.95 4.08 17.44
CA GLU A 97 -1.00 3.24 18.17
C GLU A 97 -1.66 1.97 18.74
N ARG A 98 -2.78 2.10 19.44
CA ARG A 98 -3.47 0.99 20.06
C ARG A 98 -3.97 -0.07 19.08
N ALA A 99 -4.46 0.35 17.89
CA ALA A 99 -4.85 -0.57 16.83
C ALA A 99 -3.63 -1.25 16.16
N SER A 100 -2.52 -0.51 16.03
CA SER A 100 -1.24 -1.05 15.54
C SER A 100 -0.68 -2.13 16.47
N GLU A 101 -0.72 -1.90 17.80
CA GLU A 101 -0.34 -2.90 18.81
C GLU A 101 -1.16 -4.19 18.69
N ALA A 102 -2.47 -4.08 18.49
CA ALA A 102 -3.34 -5.22 18.31
C ALA A 102 -2.92 -6.11 17.11
N VAL A 103 -2.58 -5.47 15.99
CA VAL A 103 -2.07 -6.19 14.81
C VAL A 103 -0.71 -6.83 15.08
N ALA A 104 0.20 -6.09 15.71
CA ALA A 104 1.51 -6.63 16.06
C ALA A 104 1.41 -7.84 16.99
N ASN A 105 0.51 -7.78 17.99
CA ASN A 105 0.24 -8.89 18.91
C ASN A 105 -0.33 -10.11 18.18
N GLY A 106 -1.28 -9.91 17.26
CA GLY A 106 -1.83 -10.99 16.44
C GLY A 106 -0.78 -11.69 15.59
N LEU A 107 0.08 -10.92 14.92
CA LEU A 107 1.19 -11.46 14.14
C LEU A 107 2.27 -12.12 15.01
N ALA A 108 2.59 -11.52 16.17
CA ALA A 108 3.54 -12.12 17.12
C ALA A 108 3.05 -13.47 17.66
N ALA A 109 1.74 -13.64 17.85
CA ALA A 109 1.14 -14.93 18.23
C ALA A 109 1.33 -16.03 17.17
N LEU A 110 1.54 -15.65 15.88
CA LEU A 110 1.96 -16.57 14.82
C LEU A 110 3.47 -16.83 14.78
N GLY A 111 4.24 -16.20 15.69
CA GLY A 111 5.69 -16.32 15.74
C GLY A 111 6.48 -15.27 14.96
N VAL A 112 5.81 -14.25 14.38
CA VAL A 112 6.48 -13.13 13.72
C VAL A 112 7.31 -12.34 14.76
N LYS A 113 8.57 -12.06 14.45
CA LYS A 113 9.42 -11.20 15.24
C LYS A 113 9.53 -9.82 14.59
N PHE A 114 9.52 -8.77 15.41
CA PHE A 114 9.61 -7.39 14.94
C PHE A 114 10.89 -6.73 15.43
N HIS A 115 11.55 -5.99 14.53
CA HIS A 115 12.69 -5.12 14.78
C HIS A 115 12.23 -3.68 14.52
N PHE A 116 11.57 -3.09 15.51
CA PHE A 116 11.04 -1.73 15.45
C PHE A 116 12.09 -0.67 15.70
N GLY A 117 11.93 0.50 15.08
CA GLY A 117 12.84 1.64 15.23
C GLY A 117 14.14 1.49 14.45
N HIS A 118 14.27 0.47 13.60
CA HIS A 118 15.46 0.19 12.82
C HIS A 118 15.16 0.12 11.33
N SER A 119 16.04 0.71 10.52
CA SER A 119 16.07 0.53 9.08
C SER A 119 17.12 -0.50 8.70
N VAL A 120 16.99 -1.09 7.50
CA VAL A 120 18.03 -1.94 6.91
C VAL A 120 19.07 -1.04 6.26
N LYS A 121 20.35 -1.24 6.60
CA LYS A 121 21.51 -0.58 5.99
C LYS A 121 22.04 -1.34 4.80
N GLY A 122 22.00 -2.65 4.86
CA GLY A 122 22.54 -3.48 3.79
C GLY A 122 22.17 -4.94 3.93
N VAL A 123 22.39 -5.67 2.85
CA VAL A 123 22.17 -7.12 2.76
C VAL A 123 23.40 -7.75 2.15
N TRP A 124 23.98 -8.71 2.83
CA TRP A 124 25.16 -9.45 2.40
C TRP A 124 24.83 -10.91 2.14
N LYS A 125 25.55 -11.52 1.21
CA LYS A 125 25.50 -12.96 1.01
C LYS A 125 26.12 -13.68 2.20
N HIS A 126 25.43 -14.67 2.74
CA HIS A 126 25.89 -15.50 3.82
C HIS A 126 25.60 -16.97 3.55
N GLY A 127 26.55 -17.69 3.00
CA GLY A 127 26.32 -19.03 2.48
C GLY A 127 25.19 -19.04 1.44
N ASP A 128 24.23 -19.95 1.61
CA ASP A 128 23.02 -20.04 0.74
C ASP A 128 21.92 -19.04 1.16
N GLY A 129 22.13 -18.26 2.22
CA GLY A 129 21.20 -17.26 2.74
C GLY A 129 21.78 -15.86 2.70
N VAL A 130 21.25 -15.00 3.56
CA VAL A 130 21.61 -13.58 3.68
C VAL A 130 21.89 -13.21 5.13
N GLU A 131 22.67 -12.16 5.31
CA GLU A 131 22.83 -11.43 6.54
C GLU A 131 22.36 -9.99 6.31
N VAL A 132 21.37 -9.54 7.07
CA VAL A 132 20.78 -8.20 6.98
C VAL A 132 21.28 -7.36 8.14
N GLU A 133 21.96 -6.25 7.85
CA GLU A 133 22.45 -5.30 8.86
C GLU A 133 21.43 -4.20 9.11
N LEU A 134 21.10 -4.00 10.37
CA LEU A 134 20.19 -2.96 10.83
C LEU A 134 20.92 -1.66 11.16
N SER A 135 20.18 -0.57 11.32
CA SER A 135 20.72 0.76 11.64
C SER A 135 21.43 0.83 12.99
N ASN A 136 21.13 -0.07 13.92
CA ASN A 136 21.80 -0.20 15.22
C ASN A 136 23.08 -1.09 15.18
N GLY A 137 23.42 -1.66 14.01
CA GLY A 137 24.54 -2.57 13.83
C GLY A 137 24.23 -4.04 14.12
N GLU A 138 23.01 -4.37 14.53
CA GLU A 138 22.56 -5.75 14.67
C GLU A 138 22.50 -6.42 13.29
N ARG A 139 22.79 -7.73 13.25
CA ARG A 139 22.75 -8.53 12.04
C ARG A 139 21.80 -9.69 12.19
N LEU A 140 20.90 -9.80 11.22
CA LEU A 140 19.88 -10.84 11.14
C LEU A 140 20.25 -11.83 10.05
N ALA A 141 20.42 -13.10 10.41
CA ALA A 141 20.58 -14.16 9.42
C ALA A 141 19.20 -14.60 8.90
N GLY A 142 19.08 -14.79 7.59
CA GLY A 142 17.87 -15.26 6.92
C GLY A 142 18.20 -16.00 5.62
N ASP A 143 17.20 -16.59 5.00
CA ASP A 143 17.38 -17.27 3.71
C ASP A 143 17.07 -16.36 2.53
N LEU A 144 16.11 -15.43 2.72
CA LEU A 144 15.60 -14.54 1.69
C LEU A 144 15.09 -13.24 2.32
N VAL A 145 15.12 -12.16 1.55
CA VAL A 145 14.56 -10.86 1.95
C VAL A 145 13.40 -10.50 1.03
N LEU A 146 12.26 -10.12 1.63
CA LEU A 146 11.12 -9.51 0.93
C LEU A 146 11.05 -8.01 1.27
N SER A 147 11.21 -7.16 0.28
CA SER A 147 11.05 -5.71 0.43
C SER A 147 9.60 -5.30 0.16
N ALA A 148 8.93 -4.75 1.16
CA ALA A 148 7.54 -4.31 1.15
C ALA A 148 7.39 -2.84 1.61
N ILE A 149 8.24 -1.95 1.07
CA ILE A 149 8.37 -0.54 1.51
C ILE A 149 7.59 0.45 0.64
N GLY A 150 6.63 -0.06 -0.13
CA GLY A 150 5.67 0.74 -0.87
C GLY A 150 5.95 0.86 -2.35
N LEU A 151 5.08 1.63 -3.01
CA LEU A 151 5.00 1.80 -4.46
C LEU A 151 5.19 3.26 -4.84
N ARG A 152 5.65 3.48 -6.07
CA ARG A 152 5.73 4.80 -6.71
C ARG A 152 4.99 4.78 -8.04
N PRO A 153 4.05 5.72 -8.27
CA PRO A 153 3.40 5.86 -9.57
C PRO A 153 4.39 5.96 -10.72
N ARG A 154 4.12 5.27 -11.83
CA ARG A 154 4.90 5.40 -13.06
C ARG A 154 4.52 6.68 -13.78
N VAL A 155 5.42 7.65 -13.81
CA VAL A 155 5.18 8.98 -14.40
C VAL A 155 6.14 9.32 -15.55
N SER A 156 7.19 8.54 -15.77
CA SER A 156 8.28 8.87 -16.70
C SER A 156 7.78 9.11 -18.11
N LEU A 157 6.95 8.22 -18.66
CA LEU A 157 6.39 8.37 -20.00
C LEU A 157 5.54 9.65 -20.14
N ALA A 158 4.74 9.96 -19.12
CA ALA A 158 3.94 11.18 -19.11
C ALA A 158 4.82 12.44 -19.04
N GLN A 159 5.86 12.40 -18.21
CA GLN A 159 6.81 13.50 -18.07
C GLN A 159 7.61 13.73 -19.37
N GLU A 160 8.07 12.68 -20.02
CA GLU A 160 8.76 12.74 -21.31
C GLU A 160 7.85 13.28 -22.42
N ALA A 161 6.55 13.01 -22.35
CA ALA A 161 5.54 13.55 -23.24
C ALA A 161 5.15 15.01 -22.92
N GLY A 162 5.74 15.63 -21.89
CA GLY A 162 5.47 17.02 -21.50
C GLY A 162 4.18 17.20 -20.71
N LEU A 163 3.58 16.13 -20.18
CA LEU A 163 2.40 16.23 -19.32
C LEU A 163 2.77 16.69 -17.91
N GLU A 164 1.83 17.35 -17.24
CA GLU A 164 2.02 17.71 -15.83
C GLU A 164 2.02 16.48 -14.94
N VAL A 165 3.07 16.38 -14.12
CA VAL A 165 3.23 15.30 -13.14
C VAL A 165 3.50 15.88 -11.75
N GLY A 166 3.12 15.12 -10.73
CA GLY A 166 3.42 15.34 -9.33
C GLY A 166 3.88 14.03 -8.71
N ARG A 167 3.18 13.56 -7.67
CA ARG A 167 3.34 12.18 -7.20
C ARG A 167 2.83 11.16 -8.21
N GLY A 168 1.85 11.53 -9.04
CA GLY A 168 1.29 10.80 -10.16
C GLY A 168 1.16 11.72 -11.37
N VAL A 169 0.61 11.22 -12.47
CA VAL A 169 0.19 12.01 -13.63
C VAL A 169 -1.02 12.84 -13.21
N LYS A 170 -0.89 14.17 -13.20
CA LYS A 170 -1.96 15.06 -12.75
C LYS A 170 -3.15 15.00 -13.69
N THR A 171 -4.33 14.84 -13.12
CA THR A 171 -5.61 14.88 -13.86
C THR A 171 -6.64 15.70 -13.11
N ASP A 172 -7.60 16.23 -13.87
CA ASP A 172 -8.86 16.70 -13.31
C ASP A 172 -9.77 15.54 -12.89
N ARG A 173 -10.99 15.85 -12.41
CA ARG A 173 -11.98 14.84 -12.02
C ARG A 173 -12.60 14.08 -13.20
N HIS A 174 -12.39 14.53 -14.44
CA HIS A 174 -12.74 13.80 -15.65
C HIS A 174 -11.60 12.92 -16.16
N LEU A 175 -10.52 12.81 -15.33
CA LEU A 175 -9.31 12.04 -15.63
C LEU A 175 -8.49 12.59 -16.80
N ARG A 176 -8.76 13.85 -17.23
CA ARG A 176 -8.00 14.53 -18.27
C ARG A 176 -6.68 15.04 -17.69
N THR A 177 -5.61 14.79 -18.42
CA THR A 177 -4.29 15.35 -18.11
C THR A 177 -4.18 16.81 -18.54
N SER A 178 -2.99 17.41 -18.48
CA SER A 178 -2.73 18.73 -19.08
C SER A 178 -2.94 18.75 -20.60
N ASP A 179 -3.02 17.62 -21.26
CA ASP A 179 -3.45 17.45 -22.66
C ASP A 179 -4.88 16.87 -22.70
N ALA A 180 -5.82 17.62 -23.25
CA ALA A 180 -7.25 17.27 -23.29
C ALA A 180 -7.58 15.96 -24.04
N SER A 181 -6.64 15.42 -24.86
CA SER A 181 -6.81 14.13 -25.56
C SER A 181 -6.13 12.96 -24.81
N ILE A 182 -5.51 13.24 -23.65
CA ILE A 182 -4.79 12.22 -22.88
C ILE A 182 -5.40 12.15 -21.48
N TYR A 183 -5.75 10.95 -21.09
CA TYR A 183 -6.34 10.61 -19.79
C TYR A 183 -5.35 9.77 -18.98
N ALA A 184 -5.46 9.81 -17.66
CA ALA A 184 -4.75 8.87 -16.80
C ALA A 184 -5.64 8.32 -15.69
N LEU A 185 -5.46 7.04 -15.34
CA LEU A 185 -6.20 6.37 -14.27
C LEU A 185 -5.36 5.29 -13.58
N GLY A 186 -5.84 4.85 -12.43
CA GLY A 186 -5.17 3.82 -11.62
C GLY A 186 -3.97 4.36 -10.86
N ASP A 187 -3.03 3.48 -10.53
CA ASP A 187 -1.93 3.79 -9.61
C ASP A 187 -0.97 4.87 -10.13
N CYS A 188 -0.93 5.11 -11.45
CA CYS A 188 -0.12 6.18 -12.02
C CYS A 188 -0.75 7.58 -11.91
N ALA A 189 -2.05 7.69 -11.59
CA ALA A 189 -2.79 8.95 -11.65
C ALA A 189 -2.80 9.70 -10.31
N ASP A 190 -2.73 11.03 -10.42
CA ASP A 190 -3.00 11.99 -9.35
C ASP A 190 -4.30 12.72 -9.71
N VAL A 191 -5.43 12.20 -9.23
CA VAL A 191 -6.76 12.69 -9.55
C VAL A 191 -7.14 13.79 -8.56
N ASP A 192 -7.17 15.02 -9.02
CA ASP A 192 -7.51 16.21 -8.21
C ASP A 192 -6.74 16.22 -6.87
N GLY A 193 -5.42 15.97 -6.92
CA GLY A 193 -4.53 15.89 -5.76
C GLY A 193 -4.60 14.58 -4.95
N LYS A 194 -5.29 13.55 -5.44
CA LYS A 194 -5.43 12.25 -4.78
C LYS A 194 -4.68 11.17 -5.54
N VAL A 195 -3.62 10.64 -4.92
CA VAL A 195 -2.90 9.43 -5.39
C VAL A 195 -3.32 8.27 -4.51
N LEU A 196 -4.15 7.37 -5.06
CA LEU A 196 -4.78 6.27 -4.34
C LEU A 196 -4.43 4.93 -5.01
N LEU A 197 -3.45 4.23 -4.45
CA LEU A 197 -2.92 2.96 -4.97
C LEU A 197 -3.77 1.77 -4.46
N TYR A 198 -5.07 1.78 -4.79
CA TYR A 198 -6.03 0.77 -4.37
C TYR A 198 -6.98 0.40 -5.52
N VAL A 199 -7.55 -0.80 -5.46
CA VAL A 199 -8.45 -1.31 -6.51
C VAL A 199 -9.76 -0.52 -6.59
N LEU A 200 -10.34 -0.11 -5.47
CA LEU A 200 -11.64 0.58 -5.48
C LEU A 200 -11.60 1.94 -6.21
N PRO A 201 -10.63 2.84 -5.93
CA PRO A 201 -10.47 4.07 -6.70
C PRO A 201 -10.22 3.83 -8.20
N LEU A 202 -9.36 2.85 -8.54
CA LEU A 202 -9.10 2.47 -9.93
C LEU A 202 -10.40 2.07 -10.64
N MET A 203 -11.22 1.22 -10.01
CA MET A 203 -12.49 0.77 -10.59
C MET A 203 -13.51 1.91 -10.74
N ALA A 204 -13.54 2.85 -9.78
CA ALA A 204 -14.39 4.03 -9.87
C ALA A 204 -13.95 4.94 -11.04
N ALA A 205 -12.64 5.18 -11.18
CA ALA A 205 -12.05 5.94 -12.26
C ALA A 205 -12.33 5.30 -13.63
N ALA A 206 -12.13 3.99 -13.76
CA ALA A 206 -12.36 3.27 -15.00
C ALA A 206 -13.85 3.37 -15.46
N ARG A 207 -14.80 3.24 -14.53
CA ARG A 207 -16.23 3.38 -14.83
C ARG A 207 -16.61 4.80 -15.24
N ALA A 208 -16.06 5.82 -14.58
CA ALA A 208 -16.31 7.22 -14.94
C ALA A 208 -15.73 7.55 -16.32
N LEU A 209 -14.47 7.14 -16.58
CA LEU A 209 -13.81 7.36 -17.86
C LEU A 209 -14.53 6.66 -19.01
N ALA A 210 -14.98 5.42 -18.82
CA ALA A 210 -15.74 4.70 -19.83
C ALA A 210 -17.00 5.46 -20.25
N LYS A 211 -17.75 6.05 -19.31
CA LYS A 211 -18.92 6.89 -19.61
C LYS A 211 -18.52 8.16 -20.35
N THR A 212 -17.46 8.84 -19.91
CA THR A 212 -16.96 10.06 -20.57
C THR A 212 -16.58 9.78 -22.02
N LEU A 213 -15.85 8.71 -22.29
CA LEU A 213 -15.40 8.34 -23.65
C LEU A 213 -16.54 7.86 -24.55
N THR A 214 -17.67 7.43 -23.98
CA THR A 214 -18.89 7.06 -24.73
C THR A 214 -19.92 8.19 -24.83
N GLY A 215 -19.52 9.43 -24.52
CA GLY A 215 -20.31 10.64 -24.74
C GLY A 215 -21.09 11.16 -23.53
N THR A 216 -20.95 10.55 -22.35
CA THR A 216 -21.56 11.06 -21.11
C THR A 216 -20.48 11.59 -20.19
N ASP A 217 -20.20 12.88 -20.25
CA ASP A 217 -19.18 13.54 -19.43
C ASP A 217 -19.42 13.29 -17.92
N THR A 218 -18.57 12.46 -17.30
CA THR A 218 -18.81 11.92 -15.97
C THR A 218 -17.58 12.14 -15.08
N PRO A 219 -17.65 13.06 -14.12
CA PRO A 219 -16.57 13.24 -13.15
C PRO A 219 -16.46 12.01 -12.23
N VAL A 220 -15.24 11.62 -11.91
CA VAL A 220 -15.01 10.55 -10.93
C VAL A 220 -15.41 11.03 -9.52
N GLN A 221 -16.02 10.13 -8.78
CA GLN A 221 -16.35 10.30 -7.38
C GLN A 221 -15.69 9.17 -6.57
N TYR A 222 -15.09 9.54 -5.45
CA TYR A 222 -14.54 8.59 -4.49
C TYR A 222 -15.32 8.71 -3.18
N PRO A 223 -16.33 7.86 -2.96
CA PRO A 223 -16.98 7.79 -1.65
C PRO A 223 -15.98 7.36 -0.58
N ALA A 224 -16.41 7.24 0.66
CA ALA A 224 -15.59 6.61 1.68
C ALA A 224 -15.24 5.17 1.25
N MET A 225 -13.95 4.87 1.18
CA MET A 225 -13.41 3.58 0.72
C MET A 225 -12.43 3.03 1.77
N PRO A 226 -12.91 2.47 2.89
CA PRO A 226 -12.04 1.88 3.89
C PRO A 226 -11.19 0.75 3.31
N VAL A 227 -9.96 0.70 3.75
CA VAL A 227 -8.99 -0.34 3.38
C VAL A 227 -9.18 -1.53 4.29
N GLN A 228 -9.31 -2.71 3.70
CA GLN A 228 -9.29 -3.98 4.42
C GLN A 228 -7.89 -4.57 4.31
N ILE A 229 -7.25 -4.84 5.45
CA ILE A 229 -5.93 -5.47 5.52
C ILE A 229 -6.13 -6.95 5.84
N LYS A 230 -5.58 -7.80 5.01
CA LYS A 230 -5.79 -9.26 5.04
C LYS A 230 -4.78 -9.93 5.97
N THR A 231 -4.94 -9.68 7.26
CA THR A 231 -4.17 -10.30 8.34
C THR A 231 -5.11 -11.16 9.20
N PRO A 232 -5.46 -12.40 8.82
CA PRO A 232 -6.39 -13.26 9.57
C PRO A 232 -6.08 -13.41 11.06
N ALA A 233 -4.81 -13.32 11.46
CA ALA A 233 -4.40 -13.34 12.88
C ALA A 233 -4.95 -12.14 13.67
N CYS A 234 -5.16 -11.00 13.03
CA CYS A 234 -5.84 -9.82 13.54
C CYS A 234 -6.40 -9.03 12.35
N PRO A 235 -7.63 -9.31 11.90
CA PRO A 235 -8.26 -8.60 10.78
C PRO A 235 -8.34 -7.09 11.03
N VAL A 236 -8.18 -6.29 9.97
CA VAL A 236 -8.23 -4.83 10.05
C VAL A 236 -9.14 -4.26 8.98
N VAL A 237 -9.96 -3.28 9.38
CA VAL A 237 -10.64 -2.36 8.46
C VAL A 237 -10.35 -0.94 8.89
N VAL A 238 -9.82 -0.12 7.99
CA VAL A 238 -9.38 1.24 8.33
C VAL A 238 -9.78 2.25 7.26
N SER A 239 -10.28 3.40 7.71
CA SER A 239 -10.31 4.64 6.94
C SER A 239 -9.27 5.57 7.57
N PRO A 240 -8.07 5.69 6.96
CA PRO A 240 -6.98 6.41 7.59
C PRO A 240 -7.24 7.91 7.60
N VAL A 241 -6.69 8.57 8.61
CA VAL A 241 -6.71 10.03 8.74
C VAL A 241 -5.38 10.60 8.25
N LEU A 242 -5.44 11.69 7.48
CA LEU A 242 -4.23 12.35 7.01
C LEU A 242 -3.45 12.95 8.18
N PRO A 243 -2.11 12.87 8.17
CA PRO A 243 -1.29 13.51 9.19
C PRO A 243 -1.59 15.00 9.29
N GLY A 244 -1.67 15.53 10.51
CA GLY A 244 -1.96 16.92 10.78
C GLY A 244 -3.44 17.30 10.77
N THR A 245 -4.36 16.36 10.51
CA THR A 245 -5.80 16.61 10.66
C THR A 245 -6.13 16.91 12.12
N ALA A 246 -6.84 18.02 12.36
CA ALA A 246 -7.27 18.39 13.71
C ALA A 246 -8.35 17.43 14.23
N GLY A 247 -8.16 16.93 15.45
CA GLY A 247 -9.09 16.01 16.07
C GLY A 247 -8.42 15.04 17.04
N THR A 248 -9.18 14.08 17.56
CA THR A 248 -8.71 13.07 18.51
C THR A 248 -9.25 11.70 18.19
N TRP A 249 -8.52 10.69 18.59
CA TRP A 249 -8.95 9.30 18.56
C TRP A 249 -9.76 8.99 19.83
N ASP A 250 -10.98 8.50 19.64
CA ASP A 250 -11.81 7.86 20.66
C ASP A 250 -11.60 6.35 20.50
N ILE A 251 -11.06 5.69 21.55
CA ILE A 251 -10.58 4.30 21.44
C ILE A 251 -11.27 3.45 22.50
N ASP A 252 -12.00 2.43 22.03
CA ASP A 252 -12.52 1.31 22.81
C ASP A 252 -11.75 0.04 22.43
N ALA A 253 -11.17 -0.66 23.42
CA ALA A 253 -10.30 -1.79 23.16
C ALA A 253 -10.44 -2.88 24.23
N ASP A 254 -10.63 -4.12 23.76
CA ASP A 254 -10.56 -5.34 24.55
C ASP A 254 -9.58 -6.31 23.88
N GLY A 255 -8.41 -6.49 24.48
CA GLY A 255 -7.31 -7.25 23.86
C GLY A 255 -6.97 -6.71 22.47
N ASN A 256 -7.07 -7.55 21.42
CA ASN A 256 -6.83 -7.17 20.04
C ASN A 256 -8.08 -6.66 19.30
N ASP A 257 -9.23 -6.61 19.97
CA ASP A 257 -10.49 -6.14 19.43
C ASP A 257 -10.62 -4.63 19.68
N VAL A 258 -10.12 -3.82 18.74
CA VAL A 258 -10.07 -2.36 18.88
C VAL A 258 -11.09 -1.70 17.95
N LYS A 259 -11.83 -0.73 18.50
CA LYS A 259 -12.59 0.27 17.76
C LYS A 259 -11.99 1.63 18.08
N ALA A 260 -11.37 2.25 17.10
CA ALA A 260 -10.83 3.59 17.19
C ALA A 260 -11.55 4.48 16.17
N VAL A 261 -12.14 5.60 16.64
CA VAL A 261 -12.87 6.55 15.80
C VAL A 261 -12.20 7.91 15.92
N PHE A 262 -11.78 8.50 14.81
CA PHE A 262 -11.19 9.83 14.80
C PHE A 262 -12.29 10.88 14.61
N ARG A 263 -12.37 11.80 15.56
CA ARG A 263 -13.35 12.88 15.54
C ARG A 263 -12.66 14.22 15.42
N ALA A 264 -13.19 15.05 14.52
CA ALA A 264 -12.86 16.47 14.44
C ALA A 264 -13.37 17.23 15.68
N PRO A 265 -12.92 18.48 15.92
CA PRO A 265 -13.37 19.30 17.07
C PRO A 265 -14.89 19.56 17.11
N ASP A 266 -15.56 19.53 15.97
CA ASP A 266 -17.02 19.66 15.83
C ASP A 266 -17.78 18.35 16.02
N GLY A 267 -17.06 17.23 16.29
CA GLY A 267 -17.61 15.89 16.48
C GLY A 267 -17.76 15.05 15.19
N ALA A 268 -17.48 15.61 14.02
CA ALA A 268 -17.55 14.86 12.75
C ALA A 268 -16.57 13.69 12.73
N VAL A 269 -16.99 12.53 12.22
CA VAL A 269 -16.12 11.36 12.04
C VAL A 269 -15.32 11.55 10.77
N LEU A 270 -13.98 11.58 10.89
CA LEU A 270 -13.06 11.75 9.76
C LEU A 270 -12.27 10.49 9.41
N GLY A 271 -12.29 9.49 10.28
CA GLY A 271 -11.63 8.21 10.05
C GLY A 271 -11.93 7.21 11.15
N PHE A 272 -11.58 5.96 10.91
CA PHE A 272 -11.70 4.91 11.93
C PHE A 272 -10.70 3.79 11.68
N ALA A 273 -10.44 3.00 12.72
CA ALA A 273 -9.74 1.73 12.64
C ALA A 273 -10.47 0.69 13.48
N LEU A 274 -10.79 -0.46 12.87
CA LEU A 274 -11.33 -1.64 13.53
C LEU A 274 -10.32 -2.77 13.41
N THR A 275 -10.07 -3.49 14.52
CA THR A 275 -9.20 -4.67 14.52
C THR A 275 -9.90 -5.87 15.14
N GLY A 276 -9.39 -7.08 14.89
CA GLY A 276 -9.89 -8.30 15.48
C GLY A 276 -11.37 -8.56 15.17
N ALA A 277 -12.16 -8.95 16.20
CA ALA A 277 -13.59 -9.22 16.06
C ALA A 277 -14.40 -7.98 15.65
N ARG A 278 -13.96 -6.77 16.03
CA ARG A 278 -14.59 -5.50 15.58
C ARG A 278 -14.51 -5.33 14.06
N ALA A 279 -13.38 -5.68 13.45
CA ALA A 279 -13.23 -5.63 11.99
C ALA A 279 -14.12 -6.64 11.26
N ALA A 280 -14.45 -7.75 11.91
CA ALA A 280 -15.36 -8.76 11.37
C ALA A 280 -16.84 -8.40 11.52
N ASN A 281 -17.20 -7.37 12.33
CA ASN A 281 -18.59 -6.97 12.58
C ASN A 281 -19.12 -6.08 11.44
N PRO A 282 -20.07 -6.57 10.60
CA PRO A 282 -20.59 -5.79 9.46
C PRO A 282 -21.39 -4.56 9.90
N ALA A 283 -22.08 -4.61 11.07
CA ALA A 283 -22.91 -3.51 11.53
C ALA A 283 -22.06 -2.31 11.95
N GLU A 284 -21.02 -2.53 12.79
CA GLU A 284 -20.08 -1.46 13.17
C GLU A 284 -19.39 -0.82 11.97
N LYS A 285 -18.94 -1.66 11.04
CA LYS A 285 -18.31 -1.19 9.82
C LYS A 285 -19.25 -0.31 9.00
N THR A 286 -20.48 -0.76 8.76
CA THR A 286 -21.48 -0.01 7.97
C THR A 286 -21.82 1.31 8.62
N GLU A 287 -22.06 1.31 9.94
CA GLU A 287 -22.35 2.52 10.73
C GLU A 287 -21.24 3.57 10.59
N LEU A 288 -19.97 3.15 10.72
CA LEU A 288 -18.83 4.07 10.62
C LEU A 288 -18.62 4.59 9.20
N ILE A 289 -18.78 3.74 8.19
CA ILE A 289 -18.66 4.15 6.78
C ILE A 289 -19.67 5.24 6.42
N GLN A 290 -20.92 5.11 6.91
CA GLN A 290 -21.99 6.08 6.64
C GLN A 290 -21.72 7.47 7.26
N GLN A 291 -20.87 7.56 8.28
CA GLN A 291 -20.51 8.81 8.94
C GLN A 291 -19.32 9.52 8.24
N LEU A 292 -18.58 8.82 7.38
CA LEU A 292 -17.39 9.38 6.74
C LEU A 292 -17.74 10.33 5.58
N PRO A 293 -17.01 11.42 5.42
CA PRO A 293 -17.08 12.22 4.21
C PRO A 293 -16.52 11.42 3.02
N PRO A 294 -16.93 11.75 1.78
CA PRO A 294 -16.30 11.20 0.60
C PRO A 294 -14.83 11.64 0.52
N ILE A 295 -13.98 10.79 -0.08
CA ILE A 295 -12.58 11.12 -0.36
C ILE A 295 -12.50 12.20 -1.44
N LEU A 296 -13.42 12.12 -2.42
CA LEU A 296 -13.60 13.09 -3.50
C LEU A 296 -15.09 13.10 -3.89
N GLY A 297 -15.79 14.15 -3.47
CA GLY A 297 -17.24 14.29 -3.63
C GLY A 297 -17.68 15.09 -4.87
#